data_e2bf1fd522bb07235efc334f3ef38fb6
#
_entry.id   e2bf1fd522bb07235efc334f3ef38fb6
#
_cell.length_a   1.000
_cell.length_b   1.000
_cell.length_c   1.000
_cell.angle_alpha   90.00
_cell.angle_beta   90.00
_cell.angle_gamma   90.00
#
_symmetry.space_group_name_H-M   'P 1'
#
loop_
_entity.id
_entity.type
_entity.pdbx_description
1 polymer ?
#
loop_
_entity_poly.entity_id
_entity_poly.type
_entity_poly.pdbx_seq_one_letter_code
_entity_poly.pdbx_strand_id
1 'polypeptide(L)'
;MKRNTRFGKSLRSILAPLLFFPGFAGAQISITTLAAPVNALSITDLDFLNSTTPKWLFTINMSAPGRVDAIMTINLDVELAAGSSYSSAAQFISKVFSINGSRTVTNLELGKGKPIPDSMYIFNQSAKAAFQDVALPSGAMPAGSYTFHVDVRTADGSSGDTRIFTFVLSNPSTPILMAPTDGETVVEEFPLFEWQYDGPRATIAIFEQLSGQQSLEEIASGTPQLTATVSTRSFRYPPTGARALQPGKRYVWYVTGLVGVAGGTSLQLRSQPRSFTVSTSRRNSIGWLLQELESTLPTTWKPVFDQIRADGLSPSGTYRFNGAPISLTDLLKVLNEIRSNPESVSAVNLE
;
A
#
# COMPACT_ATOMS: atom_id res chain seq x y z
N MET A 1 -95.44 18.54 -16.28
CA MET A 1 -96.21 17.32 -16.65
C MET A 1 -95.20 16.21 -16.97
N LYS A 2 -95.34 15.08 -16.20
CA LYS A 2 -94.65 13.75 -16.44
C LYS A 2 -93.11 13.68 -16.29
N ARG A 3 -92.58 12.80 -15.60
CA ARG A 3 -92.80 11.62 -14.79
C ARG A 3 -91.39 10.98 -14.56
N ASN A 4 -91.15 10.68 -13.33
CA ASN A 4 -90.08 9.84 -12.80
C ASN A 4 -89.77 8.59 -13.60
N THR A 5 -88.51 8.16 -13.63
CA THR A 5 -88.15 6.74 -13.31
C THR A 5 -86.73 6.67 -12.77
N ARG A 6 -86.62 6.22 -11.52
CA ARG A 6 -85.42 5.75 -10.84
C ARG A 6 -85.06 4.36 -11.39
N PHE A 7 -83.79 4.16 -11.75
CA PHE A 7 -83.20 2.83 -11.83
C PHE A 7 -81.98 2.76 -10.90
N GLY A 8 -82.23 2.10 -9.77
CA GLY A 8 -81.16 1.69 -8.88
C GLY A 8 -80.42 0.53 -9.49
N LYS A 9 -79.05 0.63 -9.59
CA LYS A 9 -78.20 -0.49 -9.80
C LYS A 9 -77.39 -0.73 -8.53
N SER A 10 -77.69 -1.82 -7.85
CA SER A 10 -76.92 -2.36 -6.73
C SER A 10 -75.54 -2.81 -7.22
N LEU A 11 -74.54 -2.12 -6.75
CA LEU A 11 -73.12 -2.58 -6.95
C LEU A 11 -72.86 -3.65 -5.92
N ARG A 12 -72.87 -4.91 -6.32
CA ARG A 12 -72.38 -6.04 -5.51
C ARG A 12 -70.82 -5.94 -5.49
N SER A 13 -70.25 -5.53 -4.37
CA SER A 13 -68.85 -5.63 -4.09
C SER A 13 -68.45 -7.12 -4.05
N ILE A 14 -67.71 -7.57 -5.08
CA ILE A 14 -67.00 -8.83 -5.06
C ILE A 14 -65.73 -8.60 -4.30
N LEU A 15 -65.71 -9.00 -3.03
CA LEU A 15 -64.48 -9.07 -2.20
C LEU A 15 -63.71 -10.30 -2.69
N ALA A 16 -62.70 -10.09 -3.54
CA ALA A 16 -61.74 -11.14 -3.88
C ALA A 16 -60.81 -11.36 -2.67
N PRO A 17 -60.70 -12.59 -2.16
CA PRO A 17 -59.74 -12.88 -1.11
C PRO A 17 -58.33 -12.69 -1.70
N LEU A 18 -57.57 -11.73 -1.14
CA LEU A 18 -56.13 -11.60 -1.38
C LEU A 18 -55.46 -12.83 -0.75
N LEU A 19 -55.17 -13.83 -1.57
CA LEU A 19 -54.35 -14.95 -1.15
C LEU A 19 -52.92 -14.38 -0.94
N PHE A 20 -52.61 -14.08 0.31
CA PHE A 20 -51.22 -13.91 0.76
C PHE A 20 -50.53 -15.26 0.60
N PHE A 21 -49.78 -15.43 -0.49
CA PHE A 21 -48.75 -16.43 -0.52
C PHE A 21 -47.63 -15.95 0.43
N PRO A 22 -47.36 -16.61 1.53
CA PRO A 22 -46.15 -16.37 2.28
C PRO A 22 -45.01 -16.68 1.32
N GLY A 23 -44.35 -15.65 0.81
CA GLY A 23 -43.11 -15.84 0.07
C GLY A 23 -42.21 -16.64 1.00
N PHE A 24 -41.84 -17.85 0.60
CA PHE A 24 -40.79 -18.59 1.26
C PHE A 24 -39.55 -17.70 1.16
N ALA A 25 -39.25 -16.97 2.23
CA ALA A 25 -37.96 -16.33 2.41
C ALA A 25 -36.98 -17.49 2.52
N GLY A 26 -36.45 -17.96 1.38
CA GLY A 26 -35.37 -18.92 1.34
C GLY A 26 -34.27 -18.44 2.26
N ALA A 27 -33.68 -19.31 3.02
CA ALA A 27 -32.62 -18.99 3.95
C ALA A 27 -31.45 -18.35 3.18
N GLN A 28 -31.37 -17.03 3.23
CA GLN A 28 -30.34 -16.27 2.49
C GLN A 28 -29.02 -16.39 3.23
N ILE A 29 -28.01 -17.02 2.59
CA ILE A 29 -26.63 -16.99 3.07
C ILE A 29 -26.04 -15.63 2.73
N SER A 30 -25.30 -15.03 3.68
CA SER A 30 -24.46 -13.85 3.46
C SER A 30 -23.05 -14.13 3.94
N ILE A 31 -22.05 -13.68 3.17
CA ILE A 31 -20.64 -13.84 3.54
C ILE A 31 -19.92 -12.50 3.51
N THR A 32 -18.92 -12.36 4.40
CA THR A 32 -17.92 -11.29 4.37
C THR A 32 -16.54 -11.90 4.50
N THR A 33 -15.55 -11.25 3.92
CA THR A 33 -14.16 -11.72 3.95
C THR A 33 -13.25 -10.64 4.55
N LEU A 34 -12.24 -11.11 5.31
CA LEU A 34 -11.14 -10.29 5.79
C LEU A 34 -9.84 -10.97 5.35
N ALA A 35 -9.03 -10.26 4.57
CA ALA A 35 -7.74 -10.75 4.10
C ALA A 35 -6.58 -10.02 4.77
N ALA A 36 -5.47 -10.73 5.02
CA ALA A 36 -4.23 -10.15 5.51
C ALA A 36 -3.63 -9.19 4.47
N PRO A 37 -3.02 -8.07 4.88
CA PRO A 37 -2.29 -7.20 3.96
C PRO A 37 -0.93 -7.83 3.59
N VAL A 38 -0.92 -8.77 2.65
CA VAL A 38 0.25 -9.57 2.28
C VAL A 38 0.89 -9.04 1.00
N ASN A 39 2.20 -8.82 1.01
CA ASN A 39 3.01 -8.41 -0.15
C ASN A 39 4.05 -9.48 -0.55
N ALA A 40 4.28 -10.46 0.32
CA ALA A 40 5.12 -11.62 0.05
C ALA A 40 4.52 -12.86 0.73
N LEU A 41 4.53 -13.99 0.04
CA LEU A 41 4.11 -15.30 0.54
C LEU A 41 5.21 -16.32 0.30
N SER A 42 5.42 -17.19 1.28
CA SER A 42 6.18 -18.41 1.10
C SER A 42 5.32 -19.50 0.46
N ILE A 43 5.94 -20.45 -0.25
CA ILE A 43 5.27 -21.66 -0.75
C ILE A 43 4.55 -22.38 0.40
N THR A 44 5.17 -22.44 1.57
CA THR A 44 4.62 -23.12 2.75
C THR A 44 3.40 -22.42 3.35
N ASP A 45 3.23 -21.12 3.09
CA ASP A 45 2.08 -20.36 3.60
C ASP A 45 0.76 -20.74 2.88
N LEU A 46 0.85 -21.22 1.62
CA LEU A 46 -0.28 -21.65 0.79
C LEU A 46 -0.49 -23.18 0.77
N ASP A 47 0.32 -23.95 1.49
CA ASP A 47 0.17 -25.39 1.56
C ASP A 47 -0.98 -25.77 2.49
N PHE A 48 -2.18 -25.81 1.95
CA PHE A 48 -3.39 -26.22 2.64
C PHE A 48 -3.42 -27.71 3.00
N LEU A 49 -2.50 -28.53 2.46
CA LEU A 49 -2.56 -29.98 2.59
C LEU A 49 -1.50 -30.55 3.52
N ASN A 50 -0.31 -29.97 3.56
CA ASN A 50 0.85 -30.58 4.25
C ASN A 50 1.72 -29.59 5.04
N SER A 51 1.31 -28.32 5.17
CA SER A 51 2.12 -27.36 5.93
C SER A 51 2.24 -27.74 7.40
N THR A 52 3.46 -27.82 7.88
CA THR A 52 3.75 -28.05 9.31
C THR A 52 3.50 -26.80 10.16
N THR A 53 3.49 -25.60 9.53
CA THR A 53 3.28 -24.30 10.19
C THR A 53 2.44 -23.39 9.31
N PRO A 54 1.16 -23.72 9.04
CA PRO A 54 0.30 -22.89 8.21
C PRO A 54 0.05 -21.54 8.88
N LYS A 55 0.02 -20.46 8.08
CA LYS A 55 -0.23 -19.10 8.56
C LYS A 55 -1.61 -18.60 8.15
N TRP A 56 -2.16 -17.73 8.99
CA TRP A 56 -3.39 -17.05 8.66
C TRP A 56 -3.22 -16.11 7.45
N LEU A 57 -4.13 -16.24 6.48
CA LEU A 57 -4.19 -15.42 5.25
C LEU A 57 -5.52 -14.68 5.15
N PHE A 58 -6.63 -15.37 5.42
CA PHE A 58 -7.96 -14.78 5.34
C PHE A 58 -8.94 -15.44 6.29
N THR A 59 -10.00 -14.72 6.55
CA THR A 59 -11.17 -15.16 7.33
C THR A 59 -12.42 -14.99 6.48
N ILE A 60 -13.32 -15.94 6.54
CA ILE A 60 -14.65 -15.93 5.92
C ILE A 60 -15.67 -15.97 7.04
N ASN A 61 -16.47 -14.91 7.17
CA ASN A 61 -17.61 -14.88 8.08
C ASN A 61 -18.87 -15.18 7.27
N MET A 62 -19.62 -16.19 7.69
CA MET A 62 -20.85 -16.63 7.06
C MET A 62 -22.01 -16.41 8.03
N SER A 63 -23.17 -15.98 7.53
CA SER A 63 -24.38 -15.86 8.31
C SER A 63 -25.58 -16.40 7.54
N ALA A 64 -26.53 -16.98 8.27
CA ALA A 64 -27.80 -17.45 7.74
C ALA A 64 -28.89 -17.24 8.83
N PRO A 65 -30.17 -17.03 8.47
CA PRO A 65 -31.24 -16.77 9.44
C PRO A 65 -31.59 -17.98 10.33
N GLY A 66 -31.00 -19.14 10.08
CA GLY A 66 -31.21 -20.37 10.85
C GLY A 66 -30.11 -21.38 10.53
N ARG A 67 -30.39 -22.66 10.85
CA ARG A 67 -29.49 -23.77 10.50
C ARG A 67 -29.63 -24.08 9.02
N VAL A 68 -28.51 -24.01 8.28
CA VAL A 68 -28.42 -24.27 6.84
C VAL A 68 -27.24 -25.19 6.59
N ASP A 69 -27.44 -26.22 5.77
CA ASP A 69 -26.35 -27.01 5.23
C ASP A 69 -25.81 -26.35 3.95
N ALA A 70 -24.51 -26.17 3.87
CA ALA A 70 -23.85 -25.39 2.82
C ALA A 70 -22.64 -26.11 2.23
N ILE A 71 -22.28 -25.71 1.03
CA ILE A 71 -21.04 -26.08 0.34
C ILE A 71 -20.28 -24.79 0.02
N MET A 72 -18.97 -24.81 0.24
CA MET A 72 -18.06 -23.70 -0.08
C MET A 72 -17.18 -24.10 -1.29
N THR A 73 -17.12 -23.22 -2.26
CA THR A 73 -16.16 -23.32 -3.37
C THR A 73 -15.22 -22.11 -3.34
N ILE A 74 -13.93 -22.35 -3.38
CA ILE A 74 -12.92 -21.30 -3.51
C ILE A 74 -12.13 -21.55 -4.77
N ASN A 75 -12.20 -20.60 -5.73
CA ASN A 75 -11.37 -20.59 -6.92
C ASN A 75 -10.26 -19.56 -6.78
N LEU A 76 -9.07 -19.91 -7.20
CA LEU A 76 -7.91 -19.04 -7.27
C LEU A 76 -7.56 -18.75 -8.72
N ASP A 77 -7.67 -17.50 -9.13
CA ASP A 77 -7.11 -16.98 -10.38
C ASP A 77 -5.77 -16.31 -10.09
N VAL A 78 -4.81 -16.48 -11.00
CA VAL A 78 -3.46 -15.93 -10.84
C VAL A 78 -3.02 -15.22 -12.10
N GLU A 79 -2.54 -14.00 -11.93
CA GLU A 79 -1.88 -13.21 -12.98
C GLU A 79 -0.47 -12.87 -12.50
N LEU A 80 0.54 -13.48 -13.12
CA LEU A 80 1.94 -13.27 -12.77
C LEU A 80 2.47 -11.96 -13.35
N ALA A 81 3.34 -11.30 -12.62
CA ALA A 81 4.02 -10.08 -13.08
C ALA A 81 4.80 -10.29 -14.38
N ALA A 82 5.22 -11.53 -14.68
CA ALA A 82 5.86 -11.92 -15.94
C ALA A 82 4.88 -12.02 -17.14
N GLY A 83 3.57 -11.75 -16.92
CA GLY A 83 2.55 -11.71 -17.99
C GLY A 83 1.78 -13.01 -18.22
N SER A 84 2.05 -14.09 -17.47
CA SER A 84 1.27 -15.34 -17.58
C SER A 84 0.03 -15.26 -16.70
N SER A 85 -1.13 -15.70 -17.20
CA SER A 85 -2.40 -15.73 -16.47
C SER A 85 -2.97 -17.16 -16.41
N TYR A 86 -3.50 -17.53 -15.26
CA TYR A 86 -4.08 -18.83 -14.98
C TYR A 86 -5.44 -18.67 -14.33
N SER A 87 -6.51 -18.87 -15.08
CA SER A 87 -7.85 -18.98 -14.53
C SER A 87 -7.99 -20.32 -13.81
N SER A 88 -8.61 -20.32 -12.64
CA SER A 88 -8.73 -21.52 -11.80
C SER A 88 -7.39 -22.25 -11.62
N ALA A 89 -6.35 -21.49 -11.25
CA ALA A 89 -5.02 -22.03 -10.92
C ALA A 89 -5.12 -23.11 -9.83
N ALA A 90 -6.06 -22.93 -8.88
CA ALA A 90 -6.46 -23.93 -7.90
C ALA A 90 -7.94 -23.77 -7.56
N GLN A 91 -8.60 -24.87 -7.22
CA GLN A 91 -9.98 -24.91 -6.73
C GLN A 91 -10.09 -25.81 -5.52
N PHE A 92 -10.76 -25.30 -4.49
CA PHE A 92 -11.19 -26.04 -3.32
C PHE A 92 -12.71 -26.17 -3.31
N ILE A 93 -13.24 -27.37 -3.09
CA ILE A 93 -14.66 -27.61 -2.89
C ILE A 93 -14.81 -28.36 -1.55
N SER A 94 -15.58 -27.82 -0.64
CA SER A 94 -15.84 -28.44 0.66
C SER A 94 -16.80 -29.62 0.57
N LYS A 95 -16.78 -30.51 1.56
CA LYS A 95 -17.94 -31.31 1.91
C LYS A 95 -19.05 -30.41 2.42
N VAL A 96 -20.25 -30.95 2.50
CA VAL A 96 -21.37 -30.26 3.16
C VAL A 96 -21.03 -29.98 4.64
N PHE A 97 -21.27 -28.75 5.06
CA PHE A 97 -21.11 -28.31 6.44
C PHE A 97 -22.30 -27.45 6.87
N SER A 98 -22.56 -27.34 8.18
CA SER A 98 -23.70 -26.58 8.70
C SER A 98 -23.27 -25.17 9.12
N ILE A 99 -24.09 -24.17 8.77
CA ILE A 99 -24.07 -22.81 9.33
C ILE A 99 -25.29 -22.72 10.26
N ASN A 100 -25.09 -22.34 11.53
CA ASN A 100 -26.15 -22.17 12.49
C ASN A 100 -26.17 -20.74 13.03
N GLY A 101 -26.95 -19.89 12.39
CA GLY A 101 -26.94 -18.44 12.61
C GLY A 101 -25.68 -17.77 12.03
N SER A 102 -24.53 -18.02 12.60
CA SER A 102 -23.24 -17.53 12.09
C SER A 102 -22.14 -18.58 12.20
N ARG A 103 -21.17 -18.49 11.30
CA ARG A 103 -19.95 -19.31 11.33
C ARG A 103 -18.78 -18.53 10.75
N THR A 104 -17.69 -18.48 11.51
CA THR A 104 -16.42 -17.90 11.07
C THR A 104 -15.43 -19.01 10.80
N VAL A 105 -14.73 -18.96 9.68
CA VAL A 105 -13.66 -19.88 9.32
C VAL A 105 -12.49 -19.13 8.73
N THR A 106 -11.30 -19.67 8.94
CA THR A 106 -10.06 -19.17 8.37
C THR A 106 -9.52 -20.13 7.32
N ASN A 107 -8.54 -19.71 6.52
CA ASN A 107 -7.82 -20.63 5.62
C ASN A 107 -7.22 -21.84 6.37
N LEU A 108 -6.94 -21.73 7.66
CA LEU A 108 -6.36 -22.79 8.49
C LEU A 108 -7.34 -23.91 8.83
N GLU A 109 -8.64 -23.67 8.66
CA GLU A 109 -9.72 -24.59 8.97
C GLU A 109 -10.30 -25.30 7.74
N LEU A 110 -9.67 -25.07 6.56
CA LEU A 110 -10.05 -25.69 5.30
C LEU A 110 -9.17 -26.91 4.99
N GLY A 111 -9.75 -28.00 4.49
CA GLY A 111 -9.01 -29.14 3.96
C GLY A 111 -9.17 -30.44 4.74
N LYS A 112 -8.39 -31.46 4.39
CA LYS A 112 -8.47 -32.80 4.96
C LYS A 112 -8.25 -32.81 6.47
N GLY A 113 -9.22 -33.37 7.19
CA GLY A 113 -9.16 -33.45 8.67
C GLY A 113 -9.38 -32.11 9.37
N LYS A 114 -9.81 -31.08 8.66
CA LYS A 114 -10.12 -29.75 9.20
C LYS A 114 -11.63 -29.57 9.44
N PRO A 115 -12.05 -28.51 10.18
CA PRO A 115 -13.46 -28.21 10.46
C PRO A 115 -14.33 -28.03 9.19
N ILE A 116 -13.74 -27.57 8.08
CA ILE A 116 -14.34 -27.56 6.74
C ILE A 116 -13.55 -28.52 5.86
N PRO A 117 -13.90 -29.80 5.83
CA PRO A 117 -13.16 -30.78 5.05
C PRO A 117 -13.40 -30.60 3.55
N ASP A 118 -12.39 -30.91 2.76
CA ASP A 118 -12.47 -30.93 1.31
C ASP A 118 -13.28 -32.14 0.82
N SER A 119 -14.07 -31.95 -0.25
CA SER A 119 -14.54 -33.01 -1.10
C SER A 119 -13.63 -33.17 -2.31
N MET A 120 -13.05 -32.04 -2.79
CA MET A 120 -12.21 -32.02 -3.98
C MET A 120 -11.20 -30.88 -3.90
N TYR A 121 -9.97 -31.18 -4.34
CA TYR A 121 -8.93 -30.20 -4.69
C TYR A 121 -8.52 -30.39 -6.15
N ILE A 122 -8.54 -29.31 -6.91
CA ILE A 122 -8.13 -29.29 -8.31
C ILE A 122 -6.99 -28.28 -8.46
N PHE A 123 -5.91 -28.69 -9.12
CA PHE A 123 -4.82 -27.82 -9.50
C PHE A 123 -4.64 -27.78 -11.01
N ASN A 124 -4.56 -26.58 -11.56
CA ASN A 124 -4.14 -26.38 -12.94
C ASN A 124 -2.66 -26.77 -13.05
N GLN A 125 -2.35 -27.78 -13.89
CA GLN A 125 -1.00 -28.32 -13.98
C GLN A 125 0.01 -27.31 -14.54
N SER A 126 -0.40 -26.45 -15.47
CA SER A 126 0.45 -25.40 -16.03
C SER A 126 0.76 -24.32 -14.98
N ALA A 127 -0.22 -23.92 -14.18
CA ALA A 127 -0.01 -23.00 -13.06
C ALA A 127 0.93 -23.61 -12.01
N LYS A 128 0.73 -24.90 -11.68
CA LYS A 128 1.58 -25.62 -10.73
C LYS A 128 3.04 -25.65 -11.19
N ALA A 129 3.29 -25.96 -12.46
CA ALA A 129 4.62 -25.98 -13.03
C ALA A 129 5.28 -24.59 -12.96
N ALA A 130 4.59 -23.53 -13.39
CA ALA A 130 5.07 -22.17 -13.33
C ALA A 130 5.39 -21.70 -11.90
N PHE A 131 4.59 -22.12 -10.92
CA PHE A 131 4.87 -21.83 -9.51
C PHE A 131 6.11 -22.57 -9.01
N GLN A 132 6.26 -23.86 -9.37
CA GLN A 132 7.41 -24.66 -8.98
C GLN A 132 8.71 -24.10 -9.54
N ASP A 133 8.73 -23.67 -10.80
CA ASP A 133 9.92 -23.12 -11.45
C ASP A 133 10.48 -21.85 -10.75
N VAL A 134 9.60 -21.00 -10.23
CA VAL A 134 9.99 -19.77 -9.53
C VAL A 134 10.14 -19.98 -8.03
N ALA A 135 9.21 -20.71 -7.45
CA ALA A 135 9.08 -20.82 -6.01
C ALA A 135 10.07 -21.81 -5.37
N LEU A 136 10.45 -22.89 -6.05
CA LEU A 136 11.41 -23.84 -5.51
C LEU A 136 12.80 -23.24 -5.28
N PRO A 137 13.38 -22.45 -6.21
CA PRO A 137 14.67 -21.80 -5.98
C PRO A 137 14.65 -20.69 -4.93
N SER A 138 13.53 -19.95 -4.83
CA SER A 138 13.43 -18.74 -3.98
C SER A 138 12.75 -18.99 -2.63
N GLY A 139 11.98 -20.06 -2.51
CA GLY A 139 11.10 -20.31 -1.35
C GLY A 139 9.89 -19.36 -1.27
N ALA A 140 9.75 -18.41 -2.21
CA ALA A 140 8.68 -17.42 -2.25
C ALA A 140 7.71 -17.65 -3.41
N MET A 141 6.45 -17.34 -3.22
CA MET A 141 5.47 -17.33 -4.31
C MET A 141 5.85 -16.27 -5.34
N PRO A 142 5.64 -16.52 -6.66
CA PRO A 142 5.92 -15.54 -7.69
C PRO A 142 5.21 -14.20 -7.46
N ALA A 143 5.83 -13.09 -7.86
CA ALA A 143 5.17 -11.78 -7.87
C ALA A 143 3.98 -11.80 -8.85
N GLY A 144 2.86 -11.18 -8.45
CA GLY A 144 1.64 -11.18 -9.23
C GLY A 144 0.38 -10.92 -8.40
N SER A 145 -0.78 -11.02 -9.05
CA SER A 145 -2.10 -10.91 -8.44
C SER A 145 -2.73 -12.28 -8.24
N TYR A 146 -3.17 -12.58 -7.04
CA TYR A 146 -3.79 -13.83 -6.62
C TYR A 146 -5.22 -13.54 -6.17
N THR A 147 -6.19 -13.78 -7.03
CA THR A 147 -7.60 -13.45 -6.81
C THR A 147 -8.39 -14.67 -6.37
N PHE A 148 -8.95 -14.59 -5.18
CA PHE A 148 -9.78 -15.62 -4.58
C PHE A 148 -11.25 -15.30 -4.79
N HIS A 149 -11.99 -16.21 -5.42
CA HIS A 149 -13.43 -16.18 -5.55
C HIS A 149 -14.02 -17.17 -4.55
N VAL A 150 -14.66 -16.66 -3.52
CA VAL A 150 -15.30 -17.48 -2.47
C VAL A 150 -16.80 -17.50 -2.72
N ASP A 151 -17.33 -18.66 -3.03
CA ASP A 151 -18.76 -18.92 -3.22
C ASP A 151 -19.24 -19.87 -2.12
N VAL A 152 -20.27 -19.47 -1.39
CA VAL A 152 -20.93 -20.32 -0.38
C VAL A 152 -22.40 -20.43 -0.74
N ARG A 153 -22.86 -21.66 -0.99
CA ARG A 153 -24.25 -21.96 -1.35
C ARG A 153 -24.85 -22.98 -0.42
N THR A 154 -26.18 -22.90 -0.26
CA THR A 154 -26.94 -24.01 0.37
C THR A 154 -26.68 -25.32 -0.38
N ALA A 155 -26.72 -26.45 0.33
CA ALA A 155 -26.45 -27.77 -0.28
C ALA A 155 -27.43 -28.14 -1.40
N ASP A 156 -28.64 -27.56 -1.39
CA ASP A 156 -29.64 -27.67 -2.45
C ASP A 156 -29.47 -26.64 -3.57
N GLY A 157 -28.52 -25.71 -3.46
CA GLY A 157 -28.24 -24.66 -4.44
C GLY A 157 -29.26 -23.52 -4.49
N SER A 158 -30.25 -23.47 -3.58
CA SER A 158 -31.36 -22.50 -3.63
C SER A 158 -30.93 -21.08 -3.25
N SER A 159 -29.85 -20.91 -2.49
CA SER A 159 -29.32 -19.63 -2.03
C SER A 159 -27.82 -19.66 -1.91
N GLY A 160 -27.19 -18.49 -2.07
CA GLY A 160 -25.74 -18.36 -1.90
C GLY A 160 -25.28 -16.91 -1.95
N ASP A 161 -24.02 -16.69 -1.62
CA ASP A 161 -23.34 -15.40 -1.73
C ASP A 161 -21.90 -15.63 -2.18
N THR A 162 -21.34 -14.65 -2.88
CA THR A 162 -19.98 -14.71 -3.43
C THR A 162 -19.20 -13.48 -2.99
N ARG A 163 -17.92 -13.67 -2.62
CA ARG A 163 -16.97 -12.59 -2.34
C ARG A 163 -15.68 -12.82 -3.11
N ILE A 164 -15.05 -11.71 -3.46
CA ILE A 164 -13.78 -11.70 -4.17
C ILE A 164 -12.80 -10.87 -3.36
N PHE A 165 -11.58 -11.34 -3.21
CA PHE A 165 -10.45 -10.58 -2.68
C PHE A 165 -9.16 -10.98 -3.37
N THR A 166 -8.17 -10.06 -3.38
CA THR A 166 -6.92 -10.25 -4.12
C THR A 166 -5.73 -9.96 -3.21
N PHE A 167 -4.73 -10.85 -3.26
CA PHE A 167 -3.38 -10.56 -2.78
C PHE A 167 -2.53 -10.09 -3.95
N VAL A 168 -1.83 -8.97 -3.77
CA VAL A 168 -0.84 -8.49 -4.74
C VAL A 168 0.54 -8.70 -4.14
N LEU A 169 1.25 -9.71 -4.66
CA LEU A 169 2.59 -10.06 -4.22
C LEU A 169 3.61 -9.30 -5.06
N SER A 170 4.37 -8.41 -4.42
CA SER A 170 5.45 -7.65 -5.05
C SER A 170 6.84 -8.18 -4.68
N ASN A 171 6.94 -9.01 -3.62
CA ASN A 171 8.20 -9.54 -3.09
C ASN A 171 9.28 -8.45 -2.98
N PRO A 172 9.04 -7.39 -2.20
CA PRO A 172 9.91 -6.22 -2.21
C PRO A 172 11.37 -6.55 -1.85
N SER A 173 12.29 -5.85 -2.50
CA SER A 173 13.71 -5.90 -2.19
C SER A 173 14.07 -4.95 -1.04
N THR A 174 15.30 -5.09 -0.51
CA THR A 174 15.83 -4.16 0.49
C THR A 174 15.95 -2.75 -0.10
N PRO A 175 15.51 -1.69 0.62
CA PRO A 175 15.64 -0.32 0.15
C PRO A 175 17.10 0.07 -0.13
N ILE A 176 17.34 0.80 -1.22
CA ILE A 176 18.65 1.34 -1.60
C ILE A 176 18.61 2.85 -1.42
N LEU A 177 19.44 3.38 -0.54
CA LEU A 177 19.51 4.81 -0.27
C LEU A 177 20.14 5.54 -1.48
N MET A 178 19.60 6.71 -1.84
CA MET A 178 20.05 7.52 -2.97
C MET A 178 20.68 8.83 -2.50
N ALA A 179 19.92 9.65 -1.79
CA ALA A 179 20.36 10.96 -1.28
C ALA A 179 19.87 11.19 0.17
N PRO A 180 20.68 11.81 1.03
CA PRO A 180 22.10 12.15 0.85
C PRO A 180 22.98 10.93 0.63
N THR A 181 24.07 11.08 -0.14
CA THR A 181 25.07 10.01 -0.31
C THR A 181 25.89 9.81 0.97
N ASP A 182 26.55 8.67 1.12
CA ASP A 182 27.31 8.42 2.34
C ASP A 182 28.47 9.40 2.51
N GLY A 183 28.55 10.05 3.69
CA GLY A 183 29.53 11.06 4.03
C GLY A 183 29.25 12.45 3.43
N GLU A 184 28.13 12.64 2.73
CA GLU A 184 27.81 13.93 2.09
C GLU A 184 27.68 15.08 3.11
N THR A 185 28.12 16.28 2.70
CA THR A 185 27.85 17.50 3.45
C THR A 185 26.66 18.21 2.82
N VAL A 186 25.51 18.14 3.48
CA VAL A 186 24.29 18.81 3.05
C VAL A 186 24.32 20.28 3.49
N VAL A 187 23.90 21.16 2.59
CA VAL A 187 23.84 22.61 2.86
C VAL A 187 22.44 23.06 3.29
N GLU A 188 21.45 22.21 3.13
CA GLU A 188 20.04 22.48 3.41
C GLU A 188 19.75 22.24 4.90
N GLU A 189 18.95 23.14 5.49
CA GLU A 189 18.42 22.99 6.84
C GLU A 189 17.41 21.83 6.92
N PHE A 190 16.67 21.63 5.82
CA PHE A 190 15.65 20.59 5.66
C PHE A 190 15.98 19.69 4.47
N PRO A 191 17.00 18.79 4.60
CA PRO A 191 17.45 17.98 3.49
C PRO A 191 16.37 17.02 2.99
N LEU A 192 16.41 16.75 1.68
CA LEU A 192 15.61 15.73 1.04
C LEU A 192 16.34 14.39 1.13
N PHE A 193 15.65 13.38 1.65
CA PHE A 193 16.09 12.01 1.66
C PHE A 193 15.41 11.25 0.53
N GLU A 194 16.17 10.49 -0.24
CA GLU A 194 15.67 9.71 -1.38
C GLU A 194 16.19 8.29 -1.34
N TRP A 195 15.35 7.35 -1.75
CA TRP A 195 15.71 5.94 -1.84
C TRP A 195 14.92 5.23 -2.93
N GLN A 196 15.45 4.13 -3.41
CA GLN A 196 14.75 3.21 -4.28
C GLN A 196 14.17 2.07 -3.42
N TYR A 197 12.89 1.80 -3.58
CA TYR A 197 12.19 0.71 -2.90
C TYR A 197 10.92 0.35 -3.69
N ASP A 198 10.67 -0.94 -3.87
CA ASP A 198 9.54 -1.49 -4.63
C ASP A 198 8.37 -1.94 -3.75
N GLY A 199 8.51 -1.87 -2.42
CA GLY A 199 7.42 -2.17 -1.49
C GLY A 199 6.46 -1.00 -1.24
N PRO A 200 5.34 -1.24 -0.53
CA PRO A 200 4.24 -0.29 -0.39
C PRO A 200 4.53 0.86 0.57
N ARG A 201 5.29 0.60 1.64
CA ARG A 201 5.59 1.57 2.70
C ARG A 201 6.99 1.36 3.24
N ALA A 202 7.60 2.44 3.70
CA ALA A 202 8.90 2.41 4.34
C ALA A 202 8.92 3.34 5.56
N THR A 203 9.78 3.02 6.53
CA THR A 203 10.07 3.88 7.67
C THR A 203 11.49 4.41 7.52
N ILE A 204 11.65 5.74 7.47
CA ILE A 204 12.95 6.39 7.59
C ILE A 204 13.25 6.66 9.07
N ALA A 205 14.49 6.45 9.46
CA ALA A 205 15.00 6.80 10.79
C ALA A 205 16.31 7.60 10.65
N ILE A 206 16.43 8.69 11.42
CA ILE A 206 17.55 9.62 11.39
C ILE A 206 18.08 9.78 12.81
N PHE A 207 19.40 9.67 12.99
CA PHE A 207 20.10 9.66 14.27
C PHE A 207 21.20 10.70 14.28
N GLU A 208 21.37 11.43 15.37
CA GLU A 208 22.54 12.27 15.60
C GLU A 208 23.69 11.43 16.13
N GLN A 209 24.89 11.62 15.60
CA GLN A 209 26.09 11.04 16.18
C GLN A 209 26.43 11.70 17.50
N LEU A 210 26.43 10.93 18.56
CA LEU A 210 26.84 11.38 19.89
C LEU A 210 28.35 11.17 20.12
N SER A 211 28.89 11.88 21.09
CA SER A 211 30.31 11.73 21.46
C SER A 211 30.63 10.29 21.87
N GLY A 212 31.73 9.76 21.35
CA GLY A 212 32.20 8.40 21.62
C GLY A 212 31.72 7.34 20.62
N GLN A 213 30.67 7.62 19.82
CA GLN A 213 30.20 6.68 18.80
C GLN A 213 31.10 6.71 17.56
N GLN A 214 31.52 5.52 17.08
CA GLN A 214 32.47 5.41 15.96
C GLN A 214 31.89 4.75 14.70
N SER A 215 30.99 3.77 14.83
CA SER A 215 30.40 3.07 13.70
C SER A 215 29.00 3.56 13.36
N LEU A 216 28.61 3.44 12.08
CA LEU A 216 27.26 3.78 11.63
C LEU A 216 26.19 2.93 12.32
N GLU A 217 26.49 1.65 12.54
CA GLU A 217 25.56 0.72 13.22
C GLU A 217 25.41 1.08 14.71
N GLU A 218 26.46 1.49 15.37
CA GLU A 218 26.40 1.95 16.77
C GLU A 218 25.52 3.19 16.90
N ILE A 219 25.67 4.18 15.99
CA ILE A 219 24.82 5.36 15.95
C ILE A 219 23.37 4.99 15.67
N ALA A 220 23.15 4.12 14.69
CA ALA A 220 21.83 3.68 14.24
C ALA A 220 21.11 2.73 15.21
N SER A 221 21.79 2.24 16.25
CA SER A 221 21.19 1.46 17.35
C SER A 221 20.67 2.34 18.49
N GLY A 222 20.99 3.63 18.47
CA GLY A 222 20.56 4.59 19.49
C GLY A 222 19.11 5.04 19.34
N THR A 223 18.77 6.11 20.06
CA THR A 223 17.44 6.73 19.92
C THR A 223 17.40 7.61 18.67
N PRO A 224 16.47 7.39 17.75
CA PRO A 224 16.35 8.22 16.57
C PRO A 224 15.92 9.65 16.93
N GLN A 225 16.51 10.62 16.28
CA GLN A 225 16.08 12.02 16.34
C GLN A 225 14.74 12.21 15.63
N LEU A 226 14.53 11.45 14.56
CA LEU A 226 13.29 11.44 13.79
C LEU A 226 13.02 10.05 13.25
N THR A 227 11.73 9.64 13.30
CA THR A 227 11.22 8.45 12.63
C THR A 227 9.93 8.83 11.92
N ALA A 228 9.80 8.45 10.65
CA ALA A 228 8.59 8.69 9.88
C ALA A 228 8.28 7.50 8.96
N THR A 229 7.01 7.08 8.91
CA THR A 229 6.54 6.05 7.98
C THR A 229 5.84 6.73 6.80
N VAL A 230 6.28 6.41 5.59
CA VAL A 230 5.81 7.02 4.34
C VAL A 230 5.54 5.96 3.27
N SER A 231 4.69 6.30 2.31
CA SER A 231 4.45 5.50 1.09
C SER A 231 5.17 6.04 -0.15
N THR A 232 5.87 7.18 0.00
CA THR A 232 6.69 7.80 -1.04
C THR A 232 8.09 7.20 -1.07
N ARG A 233 8.88 7.53 -2.09
CA ARG A 233 10.29 7.16 -2.24
C ARG A 233 11.23 8.29 -1.82
N SER A 234 10.69 9.33 -1.23
CA SER A 234 11.42 10.47 -0.70
C SER A 234 10.77 11.00 0.57
N PHE A 235 11.57 11.67 1.38
CA PHE A 235 11.13 12.31 2.62
C PHE A 235 11.94 13.58 2.83
N ARG A 236 11.27 14.72 2.98
CA ARG A 236 11.94 15.97 3.37
C ARG A 236 11.94 16.11 4.89
N TYR A 237 13.10 16.46 5.46
CA TYR A 237 13.17 16.75 6.88
C TYR A 237 12.18 17.87 7.24
N PRO A 238 11.29 17.70 8.23
CA PRO A 238 10.24 18.67 8.49
C PRO A 238 10.79 19.93 9.19
N PRO A 239 10.29 21.12 8.85
CA PRO A 239 10.65 22.36 9.52
C PRO A 239 10.08 22.47 10.93
N THR A 240 9.02 21.71 11.22
CA THR A 240 8.34 21.71 12.53
C THR A 240 8.03 20.28 12.97
N GLY A 241 7.85 20.05 14.27
CA GLY A 241 7.50 18.72 14.81
C GLY A 241 8.68 17.76 14.97
N ALA A 242 9.89 18.16 14.57
CA ALA A 242 11.12 17.44 14.83
C ALA A 242 12.19 18.39 15.39
N ARG A 243 13.19 17.83 16.07
CA ARG A 243 14.34 18.61 16.51
C ARG A 243 15.17 19.04 15.30
N ALA A 244 15.45 20.35 15.15
CA ALA A 244 16.22 20.89 14.05
C ALA A 244 17.59 20.21 13.92
N LEU A 245 18.02 19.95 12.68
CA LEU A 245 19.36 19.51 12.38
C LEU A 245 20.37 20.62 12.70
N GLN A 246 21.49 20.26 13.34
CA GLN A 246 22.46 21.23 13.85
C GLN A 246 23.64 21.37 12.89
N PRO A 247 24.04 22.60 12.48
CA PRO A 247 25.24 22.81 11.68
C PRO A 247 26.49 22.20 12.30
N GLY A 248 27.32 21.58 11.48
CA GLY A 248 28.57 20.90 11.90
C GLY A 248 28.38 19.52 12.53
N LYS A 249 27.14 19.10 12.78
CA LYS A 249 26.85 17.78 13.33
C LYS A 249 26.75 16.74 12.22
N ARG A 250 27.18 15.52 12.56
CA ARG A 250 27.02 14.33 11.71
C ARG A 250 25.79 13.56 12.14
N TYR A 251 25.09 13.05 11.14
CA TYR A 251 23.88 12.25 11.30
C TYR A 251 24.03 10.95 10.54
N VAL A 252 23.31 9.92 11.00
CA VAL A 252 23.18 8.64 10.30
C VAL A 252 21.71 8.41 9.99
N TRP A 253 21.42 7.85 8.85
CA TRP A 253 20.06 7.51 8.46
C TRP A 253 20.00 6.18 7.73
N TYR A 254 18.84 5.55 7.84
CA TYR A 254 18.50 4.36 7.07
C TYR A 254 17.00 4.32 6.79
N VAL A 255 16.61 3.43 5.88
CA VAL A 255 15.20 3.16 5.53
C VAL A 255 14.91 1.69 5.79
N THR A 256 13.79 1.41 6.44
CA THR A 256 13.26 0.07 6.66
C THR A 256 12.01 -0.10 5.82
N GLY A 257 12.05 -0.96 4.81
CA GLY A 257 10.89 -1.39 4.04
C GLY A 257 9.97 -2.26 4.91
N LEU A 258 8.68 -1.98 4.88
CA LEU A 258 7.65 -2.74 5.60
C LEU A 258 6.93 -3.65 4.62
N VAL A 259 7.09 -4.96 4.76
CA VAL A 259 6.50 -5.99 3.89
C VAL A 259 5.48 -6.78 4.69
N GLY A 260 4.21 -6.72 4.29
CA GLY A 260 3.18 -7.58 4.86
C GLY A 260 3.42 -9.03 4.48
N VAL A 261 3.42 -9.92 5.47
CA VAL A 261 3.56 -11.36 5.28
C VAL A 261 2.41 -12.12 5.90
N ALA A 262 2.27 -13.38 5.57
CA ALA A 262 1.23 -14.23 6.12
C ALA A 262 1.26 -14.26 7.65
N GLY A 263 0.09 -14.37 8.28
CA GLY A 263 -0.08 -14.29 9.73
C GLY A 263 -0.32 -12.89 10.26
N GLY A 264 -0.47 -11.87 9.38
CA GLY A 264 -0.74 -10.47 9.77
C GLY A 264 0.46 -9.75 10.38
N THR A 265 1.67 -10.31 10.22
CA THR A 265 2.92 -9.71 10.67
C THR A 265 3.59 -8.93 9.54
N SER A 266 4.65 -8.18 9.86
CA SER A 266 5.46 -7.50 8.85
C SER A 266 6.92 -7.95 8.94
N LEU A 267 7.51 -8.22 7.78
CA LEU A 267 8.94 -8.37 7.62
C LEU A 267 9.55 -6.97 7.44
N GLN A 268 10.67 -6.73 8.08
CA GLN A 268 11.40 -5.47 7.99
C GLN A 268 12.68 -5.69 7.16
N LEU A 269 12.77 -4.95 6.04
CA LEU A 269 13.92 -4.96 5.15
C LEU A 269 14.71 -3.68 5.36
N ARG A 270 15.72 -3.72 6.22
CA ARG A 270 16.53 -2.54 6.56
C ARG A 270 17.66 -2.33 5.53
N SER A 271 17.78 -1.11 5.02
CA SER A 271 18.91 -0.68 4.19
C SER A 271 20.22 -0.62 5.01
N GLN A 272 21.33 -0.61 4.32
CA GLN A 272 22.61 -0.21 4.93
C GLN A 272 22.50 1.26 5.38
N PRO A 273 22.97 1.62 6.59
CA PRO A 273 22.94 3.01 7.05
C PRO A 273 23.96 3.85 6.28
N ARG A 274 23.63 5.14 6.09
CA ARG A 274 24.53 6.16 5.54
C ARG A 274 24.65 7.33 6.48
N SER A 275 25.75 8.06 6.36
CA SER A 275 25.98 9.28 7.14
C SER A 275 25.90 10.52 6.26
N PHE A 276 25.57 11.66 6.87
CA PHE A 276 25.71 12.98 6.29
C PHE A 276 26.10 13.99 7.37
N THR A 277 26.65 15.11 6.97
CA THR A 277 27.02 16.22 7.86
C THR A 277 26.25 17.45 7.44
N VAL A 278 25.71 18.21 8.38
CA VAL A 278 25.09 19.51 8.08
C VAL A 278 26.17 20.55 8.00
N SER A 279 26.20 21.32 6.90
CA SER A 279 27.22 22.34 6.66
C SER A 279 27.21 23.43 7.76
N THR A 280 28.37 23.89 8.15
CA THR A 280 28.53 25.07 9.03
C THR A 280 28.50 26.39 8.27
N SER A 281 28.52 26.36 6.93
CA SER A 281 28.53 27.56 6.12
C SER A 281 27.23 28.36 6.27
N ARG A 282 27.32 29.66 6.52
CA ARG A 282 26.18 30.59 6.51
C ARG A 282 25.51 30.72 5.12
N ARG A 283 26.06 30.04 4.08
CA ARG A 283 25.46 29.93 2.75
C ARG A 283 24.10 29.23 2.72
N ASN A 284 23.62 28.75 3.86
CA ASN A 284 22.39 27.96 3.98
C ASN A 284 21.15 28.78 4.35
N SER A 285 21.30 30.10 4.57
CA SER A 285 20.11 30.93 4.78
C SER A 285 19.40 31.16 3.45
N ILE A 286 18.10 31.02 3.48
CA ILE A 286 17.15 31.35 2.40
C ILE A 286 17.45 32.73 1.80
N GLY A 287 17.83 33.71 2.67
CA GLY A 287 18.26 35.03 2.22
C GLY A 287 19.51 35.00 1.33
N TRP A 288 20.47 34.12 1.60
CA TRP A 288 21.62 33.93 0.73
C TRP A 288 21.24 33.36 -0.65
N LEU A 289 20.34 32.36 -0.70
CA LEU A 289 19.88 31.78 -1.96
C LEU A 289 19.19 32.83 -2.84
N LEU A 290 18.31 33.64 -2.26
CA LEU A 290 17.70 34.78 -3.00
C LEU A 290 18.72 35.75 -3.51
N GLN A 291 19.72 36.07 -2.70
CA GLN A 291 20.82 36.95 -3.11
C GLN A 291 21.69 36.31 -4.22
N GLU A 292 21.93 35.00 -4.14
CA GLU A 292 22.68 34.25 -5.15
C GLU A 292 21.91 34.18 -6.47
N LEU A 293 20.59 33.91 -6.43
CA LEU A 293 19.72 33.95 -7.59
C LEU A 293 19.70 35.35 -8.24
N GLU A 294 19.53 36.40 -7.44
CA GLU A 294 19.51 37.78 -7.89
C GLU A 294 20.83 38.19 -8.54
N SER A 295 21.97 37.72 -7.98
CA SER A 295 23.29 38.01 -8.55
C SER A 295 23.62 37.25 -9.82
N THR A 296 22.93 36.10 -10.04
CA THR A 296 23.20 35.19 -11.16
C THR A 296 22.27 35.46 -12.34
N LEU A 297 21.02 35.83 -12.07
CA LEU A 297 20.00 36.05 -13.09
C LEU A 297 20.13 37.48 -13.72
N PRO A 298 19.71 37.66 -14.98
CA PRO A 298 19.69 38.98 -15.63
C PRO A 298 18.90 40.00 -14.79
N THR A 299 19.31 41.26 -14.86
CA THR A 299 18.70 42.38 -14.11
C THR A 299 17.21 42.58 -14.43
N THR A 300 16.72 42.02 -15.52
CA THR A 300 15.30 41.98 -15.88
C THR A 300 14.44 41.28 -14.83
N TRP A 301 15.04 40.40 -14.03
CA TRP A 301 14.36 39.67 -12.95
C TRP A 301 14.34 40.40 -11.60
N LYS A 302 15.06 41.51 -11.48
CA LYS A 302 15.14 42.30 -10.25
C LYS A 302 13.76 42.66 -9.66
N PRO A 303 12.76 43.09 -10.44
CA PRO A 303 11.42 43.39 -9.90
C PRO A 303 10.75 42.21 -9.18
N VAL A 304 10.98 40.96 -9.63
CA VAL A 304 10.46 39.76 -9.01
C VAL A 304 11.07 39.57 -7.62
N PHE A 305 12.38 39.76 -7.48
CA PHE A 305 13.05 39.65 -6.17
C PHE A 305 12.64 40.78 -5.22
N ASP A 306 12.44 41.99 -5.73
CA ASP A 306 11.93 43.10 -4.94
C ASP A 306 10.51 42.84 -4.45
N GLN A 307 9.63 42.20 -5.24
CA GLN A 307 8.31 41.81 -4.86
C GLN A 307 8.33 40.70 -3.76
N ILE A 308 9.17 39.65 -3.92
CA ILE A 308 9.36 38.61 -2.94
C ILE A 308 9.72 39.17 -1.55
N ARG A 309 10.64 40.16 -1.55
CA ARG A 309 11.04 40.85 -0.30
C ARG A 309 9.91 41.70 0.29
N ALA A 310 9.18 42.43 -0.58
CA ALA A 310 8.08 43.28 -0.17
C ALA A 310 6.93 42.45 0.46
N ASP A 311 6.64 41.27 -0.11
CA ASP A 311 5.58 40.37 0.35
C ASP A 311 6.03 39.50 1.54
N GLY A 312 7.29 39.59 1.96
CA GLY A 312 7.85 38.80 3.06
C GLY A 312 7.86 37.29 2.77
N LEU A 313 7.86 36.91 1.47
CA LEU A 313 7.86 35.51 1.06
C LEU A 313 9.23 34.88 1.34
N SER A 314 9.19 33.64 1.83
CA SER A 314 10.39 32.83 2.01
C SER A 314 10.25 31.53 1.22
N PRO A 315 11.36 31.02 0.62
CA PRO A 315 11.33 29.76 -0.12
C PRO A 315 10.79 28.61 0.74
N SER A 316 9.89 27.82 0.15
CA SER A 316 9.29 26.65 0.78
C SER A 316 10.28 25.49 0.99
N GLY A 317 11.51 25.61 0.48
CA GLY A 317 12.52 24.54 0.46
C GLY A 317 12.26 23.48 -0.62
N THR A 318 11.32 23.72 -1.52
CA THR A 318 11.09 22.85 -2.69
C THR A 318 11.56 23.59 -3.94
N TYR A 319 12.55 23.03 -4.64
CA TYR A 319 13.11 23.59 -5.85
C TYR A 319 12.73 22.75 -7.05
N ARG A 320 12.46 23.41 -8.18
CA ARG A 320 12.16 22.72 -9.44
C ARG A 320 13.02 23.31 -10.57
N PHE A 321 13.53 22.43 -11.40
CA PHE A 321 14.21 22.82 -12.64
C PHE A 321 13.55 22.09 -13.80
N ASN A 322 13.09 22.82 -14.81
CA ASN A 322 12.30 22.29 -15.93
C ASN A 322 11.09 21.43 -15.48
N GLY A 323 10.43 21.85 -14.38
CA GLY A 323 9.28 21.15 -13.81
C GLY A 323 9.63 19.93 -12.92
N ALA A 324 10.88 19.46 -12.93
CA ALA A 324 11.32 18.35 -12.07
C ALA A 324 11.86 18.88 -10.72
N PRO A 325 11.56 18.21 -9.60
CA PRO A 325 12.13 18.57 -8.31
C PRO A 325 13.64 18.34 -8.31
N ILE A 326 14.41 19.29 -7.76
CA ILE A 326 15.87 19.20 -7.61
C ILE A 326 16.30 19.53 -6.18
N SER A 327 17.48 19.05 -5.79
CA SER A 327 18.11 19.42 -4.53
C SER A 327 18.70 20.83 -4.59
N LEU A 328 18.93 21.46 -3.42
CA LEU A 328 19.66 22.74 -3.38
C LEU A 328 21.06 22.60 -3.97
N THR A 329 21.72 21.49 -3.74
CA THR A 329 23.05 21.22 -4.32
C THR A 329 23.02 21.22 -5.83
N ASP A 330 22.02 20.62 -6.44
CA ASP A 330 21.87 20.59 -7.89
C ASP A 330 21.40 21.95 -8.43
N LEU A 331 20.53 22.66 -7.70
CA LEU A 331 20.19 24.04 -8.02
C LEU A 331 21.45 24.94 -8.08
N LEU A 332 22.37 24.80 -7.14
CA LEU A 332 23.62 25.54 -7.13
C LEU A 332 24.54 25.21 -8.32
N LYS A 333 24.55 23.93 -8.77
CA LYS A 333 25.26 23.56 -10.03
C LYS A 333 24.63 24.23 -11.23
N VAL A 334 23.28 24.17 -11.33
CA VAL A 334 22.54 24.84 -12.40
C VAL A 334 22.80 26.37 -12.40
N LEU A 335 22.82 26.99 -11.22
CA LEU A 335 23.14 28.44 -11.12
C LEU A 335 24.55 28.74 -11.57
N ASN A 336 25.52 27.87 -11.32
CA ASN A 336 26.89 28.04 -11.84
C ASN A 336 26.94 27.92 -13.38
N GLU A 337 26.14 27.02 -13.98
CA GLU A 337 26.00 26.88 -15.43
C GLU A 337 25.32 28.13 -16.03
N ILE A 338 24.26 28.63 -15.42
CA ILE A 338 23.56 29.87 -15.83
C ILE A 338 24.51 31.07 -15.75
N ARG A 339 25.33 31.15 -14.70
CA ARG A 339 26.32 32.23 -14.55
C ARG A 339 27.32 32.27 -15.73
N SER A 340 27.62 31.09 -16.28
CA SER A 340 28.48 30.94 -17.45
C SER A 340 27.76 31.27 -18.78
N ASN A 341 26.41 31.15 -18.79
CA ASN A 341 25.57 31.42 -19.95
C ASN A 341 24.20 32.01 -19.55
N PRO A 342 24.13 33.30 -19.14
CA PRO A 342 22.89 33.89 -18.58
C PRO A 342 21.71 33.93 -19.55
N GLU A 343 21.96 33.88 -20.85
CA GLU A 343 20.96 33.93 -21.91
C GLU A 343 20.18 32.62 -22.06
N SER A 344 20.63 31.57 -21.37
CA SER A 344 19.97 30.26 -21.43
C SER A 344 18.67 30.19 -20.62
N VAL A 345 18.39 31.16 -19.75
CA VAL A 345 17.20 31.18 -18.90
C VAL A 345 16.05 31.88 -19.61
N SER A 346 15.02 31.14 -19.98
CA SER A 346 13.84 31.66 -20.66
C SER A 346 12.69 32.05 -19.71
N ALA A 347 12.60 31.41 -18.52
CA ALA A 347 11.58 31.71 -17.51
C ALA A 347 12.05 31.29 -16.12
N VAL A 348 11.66 32.05 -15.09
CA VAL A 348 11.75 31.66 -13.66
C VAL A 348 10.37 31.83 -13.07
N ASN A 349 9.82 30.76 -12.51
CA ASN A 349 8.57 30.78 -11.78
C ASN A 349 8.86 30.54 -10.29
N LEU A 350 8.19 31.29 -9.44
CA LEU A 350 8.22 31.16 -7.98
C LEU A 350 6.80 30.74 -7.56
N GLU A 351 6.67 29.52 -7.00
CA GLU A 351 5.40 28.97 -6.52
C GLU A 351 5.39 28.92 -4.99
#